data_3105472f3015a984515aa3fa9c07db5f
#
_entry.id   3105472f3015a984515aa3fa9c07db5f
#
_cell.length_a   1.000
_cell.length_b   1.000
_cell.length_c   1.000
_cell.angle_alpha   90.00
_cell.angle_beta   90.00
_cell.angle_gamma   90.00
#
_symmetry.space_group_name_H-M   'P 1'
#
loop_
_entity.id
_entity.type
_entity.pdbx_description
1 polymer ?
#
loop_
_entity_poly.entity_id
_entity_poly.type
_entity_poly.pdbx_seq_one_letter_code
_entity_poly.pdbx_strand_id
1 'polypeptide(L)'
;MHSLIKALSRRTGIKVILIAPEELRLPDYIRHEVCDKYGVPTVEVRTMEEVMPELDILYMTRVQKERFLDEEEFERVKDSFVLTPEKLETAKKEMVVLHPLPRVNEITRTVDNDPRAAYFRQVENGKFVRMALIYTLLQWAGERKAAPTPHLAEAYDVNRLRCQNRRCISATEDVDQLFHEIDGEPGSYRCAYCEAKLRG
;
A
#
# COMPACT_ATOMS: atom_id res chain seq x y z
N MET A 1 0.27 -0.25 0.61
CA MET A 1 1.45 0.16 -0.22
C MET A 1 1.09 1.11 -1.36
N HIS A 2 -0.04 0.97 -2.04
CA HIS A 2 -0.42 1.80 -3.20
C HIS A 2 -0.34 3.32 -2.93
N SER A 3 -0.89 3.78 -1.81
CA SER A 3 -0.83 5.21 -1.43
C SER A 3 0.58 5.73 -1.20
N LEU A 4 1.48 4.90 -0.65
CA LEU A 4 2.88 5.27 -0.47
C LEU A 4 3.59 5.41 -1.81
N ILE A 5 3.40 4.45 -2.73
CA ILE A 5 3.97 4.50 -4.08
C ILE A 5 3.46 5.74 -4.82
N LYS A 6 2.15 6.03 -4.76
CA LYS A 6 1.55 7.26 -5.33
C LYS A 6 2.15 8.55 -4.74
N ALA A 7 2.49 8.57 -3.47
CA ALA A 7 3.13 9.73 -2.84
C ALA A 7 4.60 9.87 -3.28
N LEU A 8 5.34 8.76 -3.33
CA LEU A 8 6.73 8.72 -3.73
C LEU A 8 6.92 9.07 -5.22
N SER A 9 6.01 8.62 -6.08
CA SER A 9 6.10 8.88 -7.54
C SER A 9 6.07 10.36 -7.91
N ARG A 10 5.66 11.23 -7.00
CA ARG A 10 5.69 12.69 -7.18
C ARG A 10 7.05 13.31 -6.86
N ARG A 11 8.04 12.51 -6.51
CA ARG A 11 9.41 12.94 -6.19
C ARG A 11 10.37 12.44 -7.25
N THR A 12 11.45 13.16 -7.46
CA THR A 12 12.53 12.79 -8.38
C THR A 12 13.66 12.07 -7.64
N GLY A 13 14.46 11.28 -8.38
CA GLY A 13 15.63 10.58 -7.83
C GLY A 13 15.28 9.38 -6.94
N ILE A 14 14.08 8.82 -7.11
CA ILE A 14 13.62 7.64 -6.37
C ILE A 14 13.62 6.42 -7.29
N LYS A 15 14.16 5.30 -6.80
CA LYS A 15 13.97 3.96 -7.36
C LYS A 15 13.12 3.17 -6.36
N VAL A 16 12.07 2.52 -6.82
CA VAL A 16 11.22 1.66 -6.00
C VAL A 16 11.59 0.20 -6.24
N ILE A 17 11.89 -0.53 -5.18
CA ILE A 17 12.11 -1.96 -5.21
C ILE A 17 10.97 -2.61 -4.44
N LEU A 18 10.22 -3.46 -5.11
CA LEU A 18 9.09 -4.19 -4.56
C LEU A 18 9.55 -5.61 -4.22
N ILE A 19 9.44 -5.95 -2.96
CA ILE A 19 9.83 -7.28 -2.45
C ILE A 19 8.55 -7.99 -2.06
N ALA A 20 8.14 -8.96 -2.87
CA ALA A 20 6.88 -9.66 -2.65
C ALA A 20 6.88 -11.05 -3.31
N PRO A 21 6.15 -12.03 -2.75
CA PRO A 21 5.87 -13.28 -3.45
C PRO A 21 4.97 -13.01 -4.67
N GLU A 22 4.82 -14.00 -5.54
CA GLU A 22 4.03 -13.86 -6.79
C GLU A 22 2.59 -13.43 -6.51
N GLU A 23 1.99 -13.98 -5.47
CA GLU A 23 0.60 -13.79 -5.07
C GLU A 23 0.31 -12.33 -4.59
N LEU A 24 1.37 -11.62 -4.16
CA LEU A 24 1.28 -10.25 -3.65
C LEU A 24 1.95 -9.21 -4.53
N ARG A 25 2.19 -9.52 -5.80
CA ARG A 25 2.73 -8.57 -6.77
C ARG A 25 1.93 -7.29 -6.83
N LEU A 26 2.62 -6.21 -7.19
CA LEU A 26 1.93 -4.94 -7.45
C LEU A 26 0.99 -5.12 -8.64
N PRO A 27 -0.31 -4.76 -8.52
CA PRO A 27 -1.23 -4.80 -9.64
C PRO A 27 -0.73 -3.96 -10.82
N ASP A 28 -0.88 -4.47 -12.04
CA ASP A 28 -0.38 -3.83 -13.26
C ASP A 28 -0.91 -2.40 -13.43
N TYR A 29 -2.18 -2.15 -13.06
CA TYR A 29 -2.74 -0.81 -13.16
C TYR A 29 -2.01 0.23 -12.25
N ILE A 30 -1.56 -0.16 -11.05
CA ILE A 30 -0.73 0.73 -10.21
C ILE A 30 0.64 0.93 -10.85
N ARG A 31 1.22 -0.12 -11.44
CA ARG A 31 2.49 -0.01 -12.15
C ARG A 31 2.37 0.99 -13.30
N HIS A 32 1.38 0.84 -14.16
CA HIS A 32 1.20 1.71 -15.33
C HIS A 32 0.74 3.12 -14.96
N GLU A 33 -0.29 3.25 -14.16
CA GLU A 33 -0.87 4.55 -13.82
C GLU A 33 0.01 5.40 -12.88
N VAL A 34 0.92 4.77 -12.15
CA VAL A 34 1.74 5.46 -11.16
C VAL A 34 3.22 5.39 -11.54
N CYS A 35 3.81 4.19 -11.59
CA CYS A 35 5.25 4.08 -11.77
C CYS A 35 5.67 4.52 -13.18
N ASP A 36 5.06 3.96 -14.21
CA ASP A 36 5.42 4.25 -15.61
C ASP A 36 5.02 5.70 -15.97
N LYS A 37 3.83 6.14 -15.60
CA LYS A 37 3.33 7.50 -15.86
C LYS A 37 4.24 8.59 -15.28
N TYR A 38 4.81 8.38 -14.12
CA TYR A 38 5.71 9.35 -13.47
C TYR A 38 7.19 9.03 -13.69
N GLY A 39 7.52 8.02 -14.51
CA GLY A 39 8.89 7.65 -14.83
C GLY A 39 9.71 7.15 -13.63
N VAL A 40 9.06 6.49 -12.66
CA VAL A 40 9.71 5.95 -11.46
C VAL A 40 10.31 4.58 -11.78
N PRO A 41 11.64 4.41 -11.75
CA PRO A 41 12.27 3.12 -11.92
C PRO A 41 11.76 2.13 -10.87
N THR A 42 11.12 1.06 -11.32
CA THR A 42 10.51 0.06 -10.43
C THR A 42 11.02 -1.33 -10.77
N VAL A 43 11.51 -2.04 -9.77
CA VAL A 43 12.02 -3.41 -9.87
C VAL A 43 11.24 -4.29 -8.90
N GLU A 44 10.90 -5.50 -9.32
CA GLU A 44 10.27 -6.52 -8.47
C GLU A 44 11.27 -7.64 -8.21
N VAL A 45 11.44 -8.01 -6.95
CA VAL A 45 12.29 -9.11 -6.49
C VAL A 45 11.53 -10.02 -5.54
N ARG A 46 12.03 -11.24 -5.35
CA ARG A 46 11.35 -12.26 -4.54
C ARG A 46 11.83 -12.31 -3.11
N THR A 47 13.07 -11.92 -2.85
CA THR A 47 13.68 -12.01 -1.53
C THR A 47 14.30 -10.66 -1.12
N MET A 48 14.40 -10.41 0.19
CA MET A 48 15.05 -9.20 0.71
C MET A 48 16.57 -9.26 0.48
N GLU A 49 17.13 -10.43 0.58
CA GLU A 49 18.56 -10.69 0.51
C GLU A 49 19.16 -10.23 -0.82
N GLU A 50 18.39 -10.36 -1.92
CA GLU A 50 18.83 -9.95 -3.26
C GLU A 50 19.17 -8.47 -3.36
N VAL A 51 18.51 -7.61 -2.57
CA VAL A 51 18.57 -6.15 -2.72
C VAL A 51 19.01 -5.41 -1.47
N MET A 52 19.17 -6.10 -0.35
CA MET A 52 19.51 -5.49 0.93
C MET A 52 20.72 -4.54 0.85
N PRO A 53 21.82 -4.86 0.12
CA PRO A 53 22.97 -3.95 0.01
C PRO A 53 22.68 -2.66 -0.77
N GLU A 54 21.62 -2.62 -1.58
CA GLU A 54 21.28 -1.46 -2.40
C GLU A 54 20.35 -0.47 -1.68
N LEU A 55 19.60 -0.95 -0.67
CA LEU A 55 18.53 -0.18 -0.05
C LEU A 55 19.05 0.99 0.79
N ASP A 56 18.42 2.14 0.62
CA ASP A 56 18.55 3.28 1.52
C ASP A 56 17.42 3.29 2.55
N ILE A 57 16.24 2.82 2.17
CA ILE A 57 15.07 2.69 3.02
C ILE A 57 14.43 1.32 2.80
N LEU A 58 14.24 0.57 3.88
CA LEU A 58 13.43 -0.64 3.90
C LEU A 58 12.10 -0.36 4.59
N TYR A 59 11.02 -0.28 3.82
CA TYR A 59 9.68 -0.09 4.36
C TYR A 59 8.96 -1.42 4.49
N MET A 60 8.93 -1.96 5.69
CA MET A 60 8.28 -3.22 6.01
C MET A 60 6.77 -3.07 6.18
N THR A 61 6.03 -4.07 5.80
CA THR A 61 4.60 -4.21 6.08
C THR A 61 4.27 -5.65 6.43
N ARG A 62 3.22 -5.87 7.20
CA ARG A 62 2.72 -7.23 7.43
C ARG A 62 2.12 -7.82 6.16
N VAL A 63 2.15 -9.13 6.04
CA VAL A 63 1.37 -9.86 5.04
C VAL A 63 -0.11 -9.77 5.45
N GLN A 64 -0.95 -9.22 4.58
CA GLN A 64 -2.36 -8.98 4.87
C GLN A 64 -3.20 -10.23 4.60
N LYS A 65 -3.59 -10.96 5.65
CA LYS A 65 -4.44 -12.16 5.53
C LYS A 65 -5.75 -11.86 4.78
N GLU A 66 -6.25 -10.66 4.91
CA GLU A 66 -7.51 -10.19 4.33
C GLU A 66 -7.52 -10.20 2.79
N ARG A 67 -6.33 -10.26 2.17
CA ARG A 67 -6.18 -10.26 0.70
C ARG A 67 -6.18 -11.65 0.08
N PHE A 68 -6.01 -12.68 0.90
CA PHE A 68 -5.98 -14.06 0.43
C PHE A 68 -7.40 -14.63 0.43
N LEU A 69 -7.76 -15.30 -0.65
CA LEU A 69 -9.03 -16.03 -0.76
C LEU A 69 -8.91 -17.40 -0.10
N ASP A 70 -7.72 -17.98 -0.14
CA ASP A 70 -7.38 -19.27 0.44
C ASP A 70 -6.48 -19.08 1.67
N GLU A 71 -6.82 -19.77 2.76
CA GLU A 71 -6.04 -19.75 4.00
C GLU A 71 -4.71 -20.52 3.86
N GLU A 72 -4.68 -21.58 3.06
CA GLU A 72 -3.47 -22.35 2.79
C GLU A 72 -2.43 -21.53 2.04
N GLU A 73 -2.87 -20.68 1.12
CA GLU A 73 -2.00 -19.76 0.38
C GLU A 73 -1.37 -18.72 1.33
N PHE A 74 -2.17 -18.16 2.24
CA PHE A 74 -1.66 -17.25 3.27
C PHE A 74 -0.64 -17.92 4.18
N GLU A 75 -0.91 -19.14 4.66
CA GLU A 75 -0.01 -19.89 5.54
C GLU A 75 1.37 -20.15 4.89
N ARG A 76 1.42 -20.38 3.58
CA ARG A 76 2.68 -20.57 2.83
C ARG A 76 3.57 -19.31 2.79
N VAL A 77 2.97 -18.12 2.78
CA VAL A 77 3.71 -16.87 2.54
C VAL A 77 3.83 -15.97 3.78
N LYS A 78 3.07 -16.22 4.85
CA LYS A 78 3.01 -15.34 6.03
C LYS A 78 4.38 -15.09 6.68
N ASP A 79 5.27 -16.07 6.66
CA ASP A 79 6.60 -16.04 7.30
C ASP A 79 7.75 -15.80 6.30
N SER A 80 7.43 -15.57 5.02
CA SER A 80 8.48 -15.45 3.97
C SER A 80 9.31 -14.16 4.12
N PHE A 81 8.78 -13.13 4.76
CA PHE A 81 9.40 -11.81 4.82
C PHE A 81 9.65 -11.34 6.25
N VAL A 82 10.32 -12.19 7.06
CA VAL A 82 10.70 -11.81 8.41
C VAL A 82 12.06 -11.13 8.38
N LEU A 83 12.14 -9.91 8.90
CA LEU A 83 13.38 -9.16 9.08
C LEU A 83 14.06 -9.60 10.38
N THR A 84 15.30 -10.04 10.29
CA THR A 84 16.15 -10.44 11.41
C THR A 84 17.46 -9.63 11.41
N PRO A 85 18.23 -9.63 12.52
CA PRO A 85 19.54 -8.97 12.56
C PRO A 85 20.51 -9.51 11.50
N GLU A 86 20.49 -10.82 11.22
CA GLU A 86 21.37 -11.45 10.25
C GLU A 86 21.12 -10.91 8.83
N LYS A 87 19.86 -10.68 8.47
CA LYS A 87 19.52 -10.08 7.18
C LYS A 87 19.99 -8.62 7.06
N LEU A 88 20.14 -7.94 8.18
CA LEU A 88 20.66 -6.56 8.23
C LEU A 88 22.19 -6.49 8.12
N GLU A 89 22.94 -7.59 8.24
CA GLU A 89 24.40 -7.56 8.16
C GLU A 89 24.91 -7.06 6.81
N THR A 90 24.21 -7.37 5.72
CA THR A 90 24.56 -6.94 4.36
C THR A 90 24.04 -5.56 3.99
N ALA A 91 23.18 -4.97 4.82
CA ALA A 91 22.57 -3.67 4.57
C ALA A 91 23.54 -2.52 4.81
N LYS A 92 23.29 -1.39 4.15
CA LYS A 92 24.05 -0.15 4.40
C LYS A 92 23.92 0.28 5.86
N LYS A 93 24.96 0.88 6.41
CA LYS A 93 24.96 1.40 7.79
C LYS A 93 23.94 2.51 7.99
N GLU A 94 23.73 3.31 6.95
CA GLU A 94 22.82 4.46 6.94
C GLU A 94 21.40 4.07 6.49
N MET A 95 21.14 2.81 6.14
CA MET A 95 19.79 2.36 5.77
C MET A 95 18.81 2.63 6.91
N VAL A 96 17.58 2.95 6.57
CA VAL A 96 16.51 3.20 7.54
C VAL A 96 15.43 2.14 7.42
N VAL A 97 15.10 1.48 8.52
CA VAL A 97 13.99 0.51 8.58
C VAL A 97 12.73 1.20 9.08
N LEU A 98 11.68 1.16 8.28
CA LEU A 98 10.37 1.75 8.54
C LEU A 98 9.29 0.65 8.63
N HIS A 99 8.27 0.88 9.44
CA HIS A 99 7.08 0.04 9.57
C HIS A 99 5.92 0.85 10.15
N PRO A 100 4.69 0.76 9.62
CA PRO A 100 3.57 1.55 10.14
C PRO A 100 3.06 1.11 11.51
N LEU A 101 3.52 -0.04 12.02
CA LEU A 101 3.03 -0.69 13.24
C LEU A 101 1.48 -0.80 13.32
N PRO A 102 0.90 -1.74 14.09
CA PRO A 102 1.60 -2.77 14.84
C PRO A 102 2.20 -3.86 13.95
N ARG A 103 3.31 -4.45 14.37
CA ARG A 103 3.88 -5.65 13.75
C ARG A 103 3.35 -6.91 14.44
N VAL A 104 3.41 -8.03 13.74
CA VAL A 104 3.14 -9.37 14.27
C VAL A 104 4.47 -10.14 14.40
N ASN A 105 4.97 -10.67 13.29
CA ASN A 105 6.21 -11.46 13.23
C ASN A 105 7.19 -10.98 12.15
N GLU A 106 6.78 -10.06 11.30
CA GLU A 106 7.55 -9.60 10.14
C GLU A 106 8.83 -8.83 10.48
N ILE A 107 9.00 -8.41 11.72
CA ILE A 107 10.25 -7.88 12.27
C ILE A 107 10.47 -8.52 13.64
N THR A 108 11.59 -9.20 13.82
CA THR A 108 11.95 -9.79 15.13
C THR A 108 12.24 -8.69 16.16
N ARG A 109 11.96 -8.96 17.44
CA ARG A 109 12.18 -7.98 18.52
C ARG A 109 13.65 -7.61 18.69
N THR A 110 14.56 -8.47 18.31
CA THR A 110 16.00 -8.20 18.35
C THR A 110 16.42 -7.04 17.47
N VAL A 111 15.69 -6.78 16.37
CA VAL A 111 15.90 -5.65 15.45
C VAL A 111 15.58 -4.30 16.13
N ASP A 112 14.80 -4.27 17.19
CA ASP A 112 14.46 -3.02 17.91
C ASP A 112 15.69 -2.27 18.44
N ASN A 113 16.76 -2.99 18.72
CA ASN A 113 18.02 -2.43 19.20
C ASN A 113 18.99 -2.00 18.08
N ASP A 114 18.64 -2.29 16.81
CA ASP A 114 19.46 -1.86 15.67
C ASP A 114 19.32 -0.34 15.47
N PRO A 115 20.42 0.43 15.31
CA PRO A 115 20.35 1.88 15.11
C PRO A 115 19.58 2.30 13.86
N ARG A 116 19.40 1.40 12.90
CA ARG A 116 18.62 1.63 11.68
C ARG A 116 17.10 1.50 11.89
N ALA A 117 16.65 0.93 13.02
CA ALA A 117 15.25 0.75 13.37
C ALA A 117 14.58 2.09 13.71
N ALA A 118 13.89 2.69 12.75
CA ALA A 118 13.27 4.00 12.90
C ALA A 118 11.73 3.95 13.02
N TYR A 119 11.11 2.77 13.02
CA TYR A 119 9.66 2.62 12.99
C TYR A 119 8.94 3.13 14.25
N PHE A 120 9.54 3.10 15.42
CA PHE A 120 8.93 3.72 16.61
C PHE A 120 8.89 5.25 16.47
N ARG A 121 10.00 5.86 16.04
CA ARG A 121 10.06 7.29 15.76
C ARG A 121 9.13 7.68 14.61
N GLN A 122 9.01 6.84 13.60
CA GLN A 122 8.04 7.03 12.50
C GLN A 122 6.61 7.12 13.02
N VAL A 123 6.19 6.23 13.92
CA VAL A 123 4.83 6.22 14.47
C VAL A 123 4.58 7.45 15.32
N GLU A 124 5.56 7.87 16.13
CA GLU A 124 5.47 9.12 16.87
C GLU A 124 5.32 10.33 15.95
N ASN A 125 6.15 10.44 14.92
CA ASN A 125 6.02 11.47 13.89
C ASN A 125 4.66 11.42 13.19
N GLY A 126 4.15 10.21 12.92
CA GLY A 126 2.84 10.00 12.33
C GLY A 126 1.69 10.59 13.14
N LYS A 127 1.80 10.62 14.46
CA LYS A 127 0.83 11.29 15.35
C LYS A 127 0.81 12.80 15.07
N PHE A 128 1.95 13.45 15.06
CA PHE A 128 2.04 14.88 14.81
C PHE A 128 1.60 15.27 13.41
N VAL A 129 1.97 14.49 12.39
CA VAL A 129 1.52 14.72 11.00
C VAL A 129 0.00 14.61 10.88
N ARG A 130 -0.64 13.63 11.54
CA ARG A 130 -2.11 13.52 11.56
C ARG A 130 -2.76 14.72 12.25
N MET A 131 -2.23 15.14 13.38
CA MET A 131 -2.73 16.34 14.09
C MET A 131 -2.64 17.57 13.20
N ALA A 132 -1.50 17.81 12.56
CA ALA A 132 -1.31 18.93 11.64
C ALA A 132 -2.26 18.84 10.43
N LEU A 133 -2.46 17.65 9.85
CA LEU A 133 -3.37 17.44 8.74
C LEU A 133 -4.83 17.75 9.13
N ILE A 134 -5.30 17.22 10.25
CA ILE A 134 -6.66 17.46 10.73
C ILE A 134 -6.86 18.97 11.00
N TYR A 135 -5.91 19.59 11.69
CA TYR A 135 -5.95 21.02 11.98
C TYR A 135 -6.05 21.86 10.69
N THR A 136 -5.18 21.57 9.73
CA THR A 136 -5.16 22.28 8.44
C THR A 136 -6.48 22.10 7.66
N LEU A 137 -7.00 20.86 7.64
CA LEU A 137 -8.27 20.58 6.96
C LEU A 137 -9.45 21.29 7.62
N LEU A 138 -9.48 21.39 8.95
CA LEU A 138 -10.52 22.13 9.68
C LEU A 138 -10.44 23.64 9.42
N GLN A 139 -9.23 24.21 9.38
CA GLN A 139 -9.06 25.62 8.99
C GLN A 139 -9.56 25.86 7.57
N TRP A 140 -9.16 25.06 6.60
CA TRP A 140 -9.62 25.17 5.21
C TRP A 140 -11.13 24.95 5.07
N ALA A 141 -11.73 24.07 5.86
CA ALA A 141 -13.18 23.88 5.86
C ALA A 141 -13.93 25.12 6.37
N GLY A 142 -13.38 25.83 7.35
CA GLY A 142 -13.93 27.09 7.84
C GLY A 142 -13.83 28.26 6.84
N GLU A 143 -12.81 28.24 5.99
CA GLU A 143 -12.55 29.25 4.97
C GLU A 143 -13.28 28.99 3.64
N ARG A 144 -13.59 27.72 3.33
CA ARG A 144 -14.27 27.32 2.09
C ARG A 144 -15.78 27.40 2.25
N LYS A 145 -16.43 28.17 1.38
CA LYS A 145 -17.82 27.88 1.00
C LYS A 145 -17.84 26.46 0.48
N ALA A 146 -18.74 25.62 1.02
CA ALA A 146 -18.84 24.21 0.69
C ALA A 146 -18.66 23.98 -0.83
N ALA A 147 -17.57 23.34 -1.22
CA ALA A 147 -17.44 22.86 -2.58
C ALA A 147 -18.56 21.83 -2.80
N PRO A 148 -19.25 21.82 -3.94
CA PRO A 148 -20.22 20.78 -4.22
C PRO A 148 -19.52 19.44 -4.07
N THR A 149 -20.12 18.56 -3.29
CA THR A 149 -19.65 17.16 -3.18
C THR A 149 -19.68 16.58 -4.59
N PRO A 150 -18.56 16.04 -5.12
CA PRO A 150 -18.60 15.39 -6.42
C PRO A 150 -19.71 14.35 -6.40
N HIS A 151 -20.62 14.38 -7.37
CA HIS A 151 -21.63 13.34 -7.50
C HIS A 151 -20.89 12.03 -7.72
N LEU A 152 -21.12 11.02 -6.86
CA LEU A 152 -20.52 9.68 -7.00
C LEU A 152 -20.73 9.12 -8.41
N ALA A 153 -21.89 9.42 -9.02
CA ALA A 153 -22.21 9.03 -10.38
C ALA A 153 -21.30 9.64 -11.47
N GLU A 154 -20.57 10.72 -11.19
CA GLU A 154 -19.61 11.30 -12.14
C GLU A 154 -18.25 10.60 -12.10
N ALA A 155 -17.93 9.95 -10.98
CA ALA A 155 -16.64 9.29 -10.77
C ALA A 155 -16.73 7.75 -10.83
N TYR A 156 -17.94 7.19 -10.66
CA TYR A 156 -18.17 5.76 -10.54
C TYR A 156 -19.46 5.32 -11.22
N ASP A 157 -19.46 4.08 -11.72
CA ASP A 157 -20.70 3.36 -12.01
C ASP A 157 -21.33 2.94 -10.67
N VAL A 158 -22.44 3.57 -10.32
CA VAL A 158 -23.12 3.37 -9.03
C VAL A 158 -24.20 2.31 -9.19
N ASN A 159 -24.13 1.24 -8.39
CA ASN A 159 -25.13 0.16 -8.30
C ASN A 159 -25.47 -0.59 -9.61
N ARG A 160 -24.65 -0.44 -10.67
CA ARG A 160 -24.81 -1.21 -11.93
C ARG A 160 -24.22 -2.60 -11.85
N LEU A 161 -23.12 -2.73 -11.12
CA LEU A 161 -22.38 -3.97 -10.96
C LEU A 161 -22.38 -4.36 -9.47
N ARG A 162 -22.18 -5.63 -9.17
CA ARG A 162 -22.08 -6.12 -7.80
C ARG A 162 -20.74 -6.77 -7.55
N CYS A 163 -20.06 -6.38 -6.45
CA CYS A 163 -18.79 -6.94 -6.09
C CYS A 163 -18.92 -8.44 -5.75
N GLN A 164 -18.08 -9.26 -6.39
CA GLN A 164 -18.06 -10.71 -6.18
C GLN A 164 -17.17 -11.13 -5.01
N ASN A 165 -16.36 -10.23 -4.48
CA ASN A 165 -15.54 -10.50 -3.30
C ASN A 165 -16.42 -10.47 -2.03
N ARG A 166 -16.66 -11.64 -1.46
CA ARG A 166 -17.49 -11.82 -0.25
C ARG A 166 -16.94 -11.10 0.99
N ARG A 167 -15.67 -10.69 0.99
CA ARG A 167 -15.03 -9.93 2.07
C ARG A 167 -15.02 -8.43 1.82
N CYS A 168 -15.60 -7.98 0.73
CA CYS A 168 -15.74 -6.56 0.44
C CYS A 168 -16.75 -5.93 1.38
N ILE A 169 -16.51 -4.69 1.81
CA ILE A 169 -17.47 -3.92 2.61
C ILE A 169 -18.83 -3.84 1.90
N SER A 170 -18.84 -3.69 0.58
CA SER A 170 -20.05 -3.65 -0.21
C SER A 170 -20.79 -4.99 -0.34
N ALA A 171 -20.20 -6.09 0.15
CA ALA A 171 -20.85 -7.39 0.27
C ALA A 171 -21.35 -7.67 1.68
N THR A 172 -20.86 -6.93 2.69
CA THR A 172 -21.14 -7.16 4.12
C THR A 172 -21.96 -6.04 4.75
N GLU A 173 -21.98 -4.85 4.17
CA GLU A 173 -22.71 -3.69 4.64
C GLU A 173 -23.64 -3.13 3.55
N ASP A 174 -24.67 -2.41 3.96
CA ASP A 174 -25.61 -1.73 3.04
C ASP A 174 -25.01 -0.39 2.58
N VAL A 175 -24.10 -0.49 1.59
CA VAL A 175 -23.45 0.66 0.97
C VAL A 175 -23.58 0.56 -0.55
N ASP A 176 -23.52 1.70 -1.23
CA ASP A 176 -23.54 1.75 -2.69
C ASP A 176 -22.42 0.91 -3.30
N GLN A 177 -22.75 0.14 -4.33
CA GLN A 177 -21.78 -0.58 -5.15
C GLN A 177 -21.09 0.41 -6.10
N LEU A 178 -19.82 0.71 -5.85
CA LEU A 178 -19.06 1.68 -6.63
C LEU A 178 -18.00 0.99 -7.47
N PHE A 179 -18.04 1.23 -8.79
CA PHE A 179 -17.08 0.69 -9.72
C PHE A 179 -16.56 1.78 -10.66
N HIS A 180 -15.33 1.63 -11.11
CA HIS A 180 -14.78 2.42 -12.22
C HIS A 180 -14.29 1.51 -13.32
N GLU A 181 -14.46 1.94 -14.57
CA GLU A 181 -13.94 1.23 -15.72
C GLU A 181 -12.42 1.31 -15.74
N ILE A 182 -11.77 0.25 -16.20
CA ILE A 182 -10.30 0.18 -16.26
C ILE A 182 -9.84 0.81 -17.57
N ASP A 183 -8.99 1.84 -17.48
CA ASP A 183 -8.42 2.49 -18.66
C ASP A 183 -7.70 1.49 -19.56
N GLY A 184 -8.08 1.50 -20.86
CA GLY A 184 -7.52 0.59 -21.85
C GLY A 184 -8.11 -0.82 -21.89
N GLU A 185 -9.08 -1.14 -21.01
CA GLU A 185 -9.77 -2.44 -20.97
C GLU A 185 -11.29 -2.27 -21.01
N PRO A 186 -11.91 -1.97 -22.15
CA PRO A 186 -13.36 -1.77 -22.23
C PRO A 186 -14.15 -2.94 -21.66
N GLY A 187 -15.17 -2.63 -20.84
CA GLY A 187 -16.01 -3.64 -20.18
C GLY A 187 -15.34 -4.35 -19.00
N SER A 188 -14.18 -3.88 -18.58
CA SER A 188 -13.54 -4.33 -17.34
C SER A 188 -13.65 -3.24 -16.27
N TYR A 189 -14.04 -3.62 -15.06
CA TYR A 189 -14.33 -2.70 -13.96
C TYR A 189 -13.55 -3.09 -12.70
N ARG A 190 -13.30 -2.12 -11.83
CA ARG A 190 -12.76 -2.34 -10.48
C ARG A 190 -13.71 -1.83 -9.42
N CYS A 191 -13.87 -2.63 -8.38
CA CYS A 191 -14.56 -2.21 -7.18
C CYS A 191 -13.75 -1.11 -6.46
N ALA A 192 -14.40 0.02 -6.17
CA ALA A 192 -13.76 1.15 -5.50
C ALA A 192 -13.30 0.84 -4.05
N TYR A 193 -13.86 -0.19 -3.43
CA TYR A 193 -13.55 -0.56 -2.06
C TYR A 193 -12.42 -1.60 -1.94
N CYS A 194 -12.50 -2.70 -2.69
CA CYS A 194 -11.57 -3.82 -2.55
C CYS A 194 -10.67 -4.04 -3.77
N GLU A 195 -10.84 -3.23 -4.82
CA GLU A 195 -10.07 -3.29 -6.08
C GLU A 195 -10.25 -4.59 -6.88
N ALA A 196 -11.18 -5.47 -6.47
CA ALA A 196 -11.48 -6.68 -7.23
C ALA A 196 -11.92 -6.33 -8.66
N LYS A 197 -11.30 -7.00 -9.64
CA LYS A 197 -11.63 -6.84 -11.07
C LYS A 197 -12.89 -7.64 -11.39
N LEU A 198 -13.76 -7.04 -12.18
CA LEU A 198 -14.98 -7.63 -12.69
C LEU A 198 -15.08 -7.34 -14.18
N ARG A 199 -15.56 -8.30 -14.96
CA ARG A 199 -16.01 -8.06 -16.34
C ARG A 199 -17.51 -7.82 -16.33
N GLY A 200 -17.94 -6.74 -16.95
CA GLY A 200 -19.35 -6.35 -17.11
C GLY A 200 -20.03 -7.10 -18.22
#